data_0c014c403f072f16c971084cf75f079a
#
_entry.id   0c014c403f072f16c971084cf75f079a
#
_cell.length_a   1.000
_cell.length_b   1.000
_cell.length_c   1.000
_cell.angle_alpha   90.00
_cell.angle_beta   90.00
_cell.angle_gamma   90.00
#
_symmetry.space_group_name_H-M   'P 1'
#
loop_
_entity.id
_entity.type
_entity.pdbx_description
1 polymer ?
#
loop_
_entity_poly.entity_id
_entity_poly.type
_entity_poly.pdbx_seq_one_letter_code
_entity_poly.pdbx_strand_id
1 'polypeptide(L)'
;MKKLAYLIALAAILCQLIGCASVPAASDDGILIVTTVFPPYDFVREITDGADNVTVLQLLKPGMESHTFDPTPADILAVQNCDLFIYTGGESDQWVTTLLDASPGAEERSVRMVDLVDAVTEDHIDGATHRHDHDHEDDEDEHDHDAPDSDHLEYDEHVWTDPHNAMIITEALCGMICSLDEDSAMLYRDNTDAYLEKLSALDDTLHSLTEQASYRTLVFGDRFPMRYLCDAYGLGYRAAFPGCAAESEPSAATMIYLIEKVREEQIPAILTIEMSNRKIAQAIADETGAQILGMHSCHNRTTDEAATDKTYLDLMYENAAVLKIALGVTE
;
A
#
# COMPACT_ATOMS: atom_id res chain seq x y z
N MET A 1 40.22 -42.48 13.96
CA MET A 1 39.50 -42.61 12.68
C MET A 1 37.98 -42.33 12.83
N LYS A 2 37.24 -42.97 13.77
CA LYS A 2 35.79 -42.72 13.91
C LYS A 2 35.42 -41.26 14.27
N LYS A 3 36.21 -40.57 15.15
CA LYS A 3 35.96 -39.17 15.53
C LYS A 3 36.16 -38.18 14.37
N LEU A 4 37.11 -38.47 13.48
CA LEU A 4 37.35 -37.64 12.28
C LEU A 4 36.24 -37.80 11.25
N ALA A 5 35.69 -39.01 11.11
CA ALA A 5 34.56 -39.29 10.23
C ALA A 5 33.27 -38.58 10.70
N TYR A 6 33.01 -38.48 12.01
CA TYR A 6 31.89 -37.72 12.58
C TYR A 6 32.04 -36.19 12.36
N LEU A 7 33.26 -35.66 12.50
CA LEU A 7 33.53 -34.23 12.22
C LEU A 7 33.33 -33.87 10.76
N ILE A 8 33.74 -34.75 9.83
CA ILE A 8 33.54 -34.54 8.39
C ILE A 8 32.03 -34.67 8.03
N ALA A 9 31.34 -35.62 8.63
CA ALA A 9 29.89 -35.76 8.42
C ALA A 9 29.09 -34.56 8.99
N LEU A 10 29.47 -34.02 10.15
CA LEU A 10 28.86 -32.84 10.73
C LEU A 10 29.15 -31.57 9.92
N ALA A 11 30.35 -31.40 9.37
CA ALA A 11 30.70 -30.31 8.48
C ALA A 11 29.95 -30.36 7.14
N ALA A 12 29.73 -31.58 6.60
CA ALA A 12 28.96 -31.79 5.37
C ALA A 12 27.43 -31.47 5.58
N ILE A 13 26.90 -31.74 6.76
CA ILE A 13 25.51 -31.39 7.11
C ILE A 13 25.36 -29.89 7.33
N LEU A 14 26.35 -29.22 7.91
CA LEU A 14 26.34 -27.76 8.09
C LEU A 14 26.44 -26.99 6.76
N CYS A 15 27.13 -27.53 5.75
CA CYS A 15 27.19 -26.92 4.41
C CYS A 15 25.87 -27.02 3.62
N GLN A 16 24.94 -27.89 4.00
CA GLN A 16 23.63 -28.00 3.33
C GLN A 16 22.58 -27.02 3.89
N LEU A 17 22.89 -26.29 4.97
CA LEU A 17 22.00 -25.31 5.59
C LEU A 17 22.24 -23.87 5.12
N ILE A 18 23.24 -23.64 4.26
CA ILE A 18 23.40 -22.36 3.56
C ILE A 18 22.50 -22.45 2.31
N GLY A 19 21.19 -22.39 2.52
CA GLY A 19 20.24 -22.06 1.48
C GLY A 19 20.49 -20.62 1.08
N CYS A 20 21.32 -20.40 0.04
CA CYS A 20 21.24 -19.16 -0.71
C CYS A 20 19.80 -19.05 -1.17
N ALA A 21 19.03 -18.08 -0.66
CA ALA A 21 17.84 -17.62 -1.32
C ALA A 21 18.30 -17.13 -2.70
N SER A 22 18.15 -17.97 -3.72
CA SER A 22 18.39 -17.58 -5.10
C SER A 22 17.32 -16.56 -5.43
N VAL A 23 17.73 -15.34 -5.75
CA VAL A 23 16.86 -14.40 -6.50
C VAL A 23 16.39 -15.19 -7.73
N PRO A 24 15.09 -15.24 -8.03
CA PRO A 24 14.63 -15.81 -9.28
C PRO A 24 15.32 -15.05 -10.41
N ALA A 25 16.29 -15.66 -11.07
CA ALA A 25 16.82 -15.09 -12.29
C ALA A 25 15.76 -15.30 -13.36
N ALA A 26 15.38 -14.25 -14.09
CA ALA A 26 14.67 -14.43 -15.35
C ALA A 26 15.44 -15.46 -16.19
N SER A 27 14.73 -16.29 -16.97
CA SER A 27 15.36 -17.11 -18.00
C SER A 27 16.19 -16.18 -18.93
N ASP A 28 17.22 -16.68 -19.60
CA ASP A 28 18.13 -15.86 -20.44
C ASP A 28 17.39 -14.95 -21.47
N ASP A 29 16.09 -15.17 -21.70
CA ASP A 29 15.20 -14.39 -22.57
C ASP A 29 13.89 -13.98 -21.85
N GLY A 30 13.81 -14.00 -20.53
CA GLY A 30 12.60 -13.67 -19.75
C GLY A 30 12.60 -12.24 -19.23
N ILE A 31 11.40 -11.66 -19.05
CA ILE A 31 11.17 -10.34 -18.49
C ILE A 31 11.03 -10.43 -16.98
N LEU A 32 11.79 -9.61 -16.25
CA LEU A 32 11.69 -9.45 -14.80
C LEU A 32 11.05 -8.12 -14.46
N ILE A 33 9.87 -8.15 -13.83
CA ILE A 33 9.19 -6.98 -13.30
C ILE A 33 9.27 -7.02 -11.79
N VAL A 34 9.80 -5.96 -11.19
CA VAL A 34 9.93 -5.82 -9.73
C VAL A 34 8.98 -4.76 -9.22
N THR A 35 8.25 -5.04 -8.15
CA THR A 35 7.31 -4.11 -7.52
C THR A 35 7.64 -3.94 -6.05
N THR A 36 7.35 -2.77 -5.47
CA THR A 36 7.55 -2.56 -4.03
C THR A 36 6.45 -3.23 -3.21
N VAL A 37 5.20 -2.91 -3.48
CA VAL A 37 4.01 -3.28 -2.69
C VAL A 37 3.06 -4.20 -3.44
N PHE A 38 1.96 -4.61 -2.79
CA PHE A 38 1.05 -5.61 -3.35
C PHE A 38 0.21 -5.13 -4.56
N PRO A 39 -0.39 -3.91 -4.59
CA PRO A 39 -1.27 -3.55 -5.70
C PRO A 39 -0.62 -3.64 -7.08
N PRO A 40 0.55 -3.02 -7.35
CA PRO A 40 1.19 -3.16 -8.64
C PRO A 40 1.65 -4.59 -8.94
N TYR A 41 2.00 -5.37 -7.93
CA TYR A 41 2.30 -6.80 -8.09
C TYR A 41 1.09 -7.55 -8.64
N ASP A 42 -0.09 -7.33 -8.08
CA ASP A 42 -1.31 -8.00 -8.50
C ASP A 42 -1.78 -7.53 -9.88
N PHE A 43 -1.72 -6.21 -10.14
CA PHE A 43 -2.05 -5.65 -11.47
C PHE A 43 -1.17 -6.23 -12.57
N VAL A 44 0.15 -6.31 -12.34
CA VAL A 44 1.07 -6.92 -13.32
C VAL A 44 0.75 -8.40 -13.52
N ARG A 45 0.42 -9.15 -12.47
CA ARG A 45 0.00 -10.55 -12.57
C ARG A 45 -1.26 -10.73 -13.42
N GLU A 46 -2.27 -9.88 -13.21
CA GLU A 46 -3.50 -9.89 -14.01
C GLU A 46 -3.21 -9.56 -15.48
N ILE A 47 -2.35 -8.58 -15.77
CA ILE A 47 -1.94 -8.20 -17.12
C ILE A 47 -1.20 -9.36 -17.83
N THR A 48 -0.29 -10.02 -17.10
CA THR A 48 0.62 -11.01 -17.68
C THR A 48 0.15 -12.46 -17.52
N ASP A 49 -1.09 -12.68 -17.11
CA ASP A 49 -1.63 -14.03 -16.92
C ASP A 49 -1.51 -14.86 -18.21
N GLY A 50 -1.00 -16.07 -18.07
CA GLY A 50 -0.72 -16.97 -19.20
C GLY A 50 0.57 -16.69 -19.98
N ALA A 51 1.40 -15.72 -19.58
CA ALA A 51 2.71 -15.47 -20.17
C ALA A 51 3.82 -16.21 -19.40
N ASP A 52 4.41 -17.22 -20.02
CA ASP A 52 5.43 -18.07 -19.39
C ASP A 52 6.81 -17.40 -19.26
N ASN A 53 7.04 -16.28 -19.98
CA ASN A 53 8.32 -15.56 -20.04
C ASN A 53 8.39 -14.37 -19.09
N VAL A 54 7.35 -14.08 -18.28
CA VAL A 54 7.33 -12.95 -17.34
C VAL A 54 7.45 -13.46 -15.90
N THR A 55 8.38 -12.87 -15.18
CA THR A 55 8.54 -13.09 -13.72
C THR A 55 8.19 -11.80 -12.99
N VAL A 56 7.25 -11.85 -12.06
CA VAL A 56 6.87 -10.72 -11.22
C VAL A 56 7.38 -10.95 -9.79
N LEU A 57 8.12 -9.99 -9.25
CA LEU A 57 8.69 -10.06 -7.91
C LEU A 57 8.19 -8.90 -7.06
N GLN A 58 7.55 -9.19 -5.94
CA GLN A 58 7.21 -8.20 -4.91
C GLN A 58 8.33 -8.15 -3.85
N LEU A 59 8.87 -6.96 -3.57
CA LEU A 59 9.93 -6.75 -2.58
C LEU A 59 9.36 -6.86 -1.16
N LEU A 60 8.30 -6.13 -0.88
CA LEU A 60 7.62 -6.17 0.42
C LEU A 60 6.81 -7.45 0.56
N LYS A 61 7.41 -8.48 1.14
CA LYS A 61 6.77 -9.79 1.27
C LYS A 61 5.52 -9.73 2.16
N PRO A 62 4.54 -10.65 1.96
CA PRO A 62 3.34 -10.69 2.78
C PRO A 62 3.61 -10.68 4.29
N GLY A 63 2.87 -9.86 5.02
CA GLY A 63 3.02 -9.67 6.46
C GLY A 63 4.12 -8.71 6.89
N MET A 64 4.82 -8.05 5.94
CA MET A 64 5.80 -7.01 6.24
C MET A 64 5.17 -5.62 6.15
N GLU A 65 5.59 -4.72 7.03
CA GLU A 65 5.24 -3.30 7.05
C GLU A 65 6.22 -2.49 6.20
N SER A 66 5.70 -1.58 5.34
CA SER A 66 6.53 -0.76 4.45
C SER A 66 7.41 0.25 5.19
N HIS A 67 6.87 0.91 6.22
CA HIS A 67 7.60 1.94 7.00
C HIS A 67 8.83 1.42 7.75
N THR A 68 8.93 0.10 7.96
CA THR A 68 10.07 -0.53 8.64
C THR A 68 10.88 -1.42 7.71
N PHE A 69 10.59 -1.37 6.41
CA PHE A 69 11.30 -2.18 5.44
C PHE A 69 12.71 -1.65 5.19
N ASP A 70 13.70 -2.54 5.26
CA ASP A 70 15.10 -2.25 4.96
C ASP A 70 15.56 -3.17 3.81
N PRO A 71 15.88 -2.62 2.62
CA PRO A 71 16.25 -3.41 1.46
C PRO A 71 17.47 -4.27 1.70
N THR A 72 17.39 -5.52 1.31
CA THR A 72 18.51 -6.45 1.35
C THR A 72 19.39 -6.34 0.10
N PRO A 73 20.64 -6.84 0.12
CA PRO A 73 21.47 -6.93 -1.09
C PRO A 73 20.81 -7.73 -2.23
N ALA A 74 19.90 -8.67 -1.92
CA ALA A 74 19.15 -9.40 -2.93
C ALA A 74 18.09 -8.51 -3.62
N ASP A 75 17.46 -7.60 -2.88
CA ASP A 75 16.50 -6.63 -3.42
C ASP A 75 17.20 -5.63 -4.34
N ILE A 76 18.40 -5.14 -3.96
CA ILE A 76 19.23 -4.30 -4.82
C ILE A 76 19.57 -5.03 -6.13
N LEU A 77 19.98 -6.30 -6.06
CA LEU A 77 20.28 -7.10 -7.25
C LEU A 77 19.04 -7.34 -8.12
N ALA A 78 17.86 -7.53 -7.52
CA ALA A 78 16.61 -7.67 -8.26
C ALA A 78 16.31 -6.40 -9.06
N VAL A 79 16.40 -5.21 -8.42
CA VAL A 79 16.18 -3.92 -9.08
C VAL A 79 17.25 -3.62 -10.13
N GLN A 80 18.51 -3.98 -9.88
CA GLN A 80 19.58 -3.83 -10.89
C GLN A 80 19.32 -4.62 -12.17
N ASN A 81 18.68 -5.77 -12.08
CA ASN A 81 18.52 -6.71 -13.20
C ASN A 81 17.08 -6.75 -13.75
N CYS A 82 16.13 -5.99 -13.20
CA CYS A 82 14.77 -5.97 -13.73
C CYS A 82 14.68 -5.18 -15.04
N ASP A 83 13.64 -5.48 -15.82
CA ASP A 83 13.27 -4.76 -17.04
C ASP A 83 12.32 -3.61 -16.73
N LEU A 84 11.52 -3.73 -15.65
CA LEU A 84 10.64 -2.69 -15.14
C LEU A 84 10.61 -2.73 -13.61
N PHE A 85 10.79 -1.57 -12.98
CA PHE A 85 10.65 -1.39 -11.54
C PHE A 85 9.45 -0.49 -11.25
N ILE A 86 8.50 -0.97 -10.45
CA ILE A 86 7.27 -0.25 -10.12
C ILE A 86 7.25 0.01 -8.62
N TYR A 87 7.14 1.29 -8.24
CA TYR A 87 7.07 1.69 -6.84
C TYR A 87 5.98 2.75 -6.62
N THR A 88 5.55 2.92 -5.37
CA THR A 88 4.45 3.80 -5.04
C THR A 88 4.82 5.27 -5.17
N GLY A 89 5.89 5.67 -4.49
CA GLY A 89 6.44 7.02 -4.53
C GLY A 89 5.94 7.96 -3.44
N GLY A 90 5.42 7.43 -2.35
CA GLY A 90 5.05 8.16 -1.14
C GLY A 90 6.09 8.06 -0.02
N GLU A 91 5.69 8.42 1.19
CA GLU A 91 6.55 8.45 2.37
C GLU A 91 7.01 7.04 2.77
N SER A 92 6.15 6.03 2.63
CA SER A 92 6.49 4.64 2.96
C SER A 92 7.54 4.02 2.04
N ASP A 93 7.77 4.63 0.87
CA ASP A 93 8.73 4.18 -0.14
C ASP A 93 10.07 4.97 -0.11
N GLN A 94 10.36 5.78 0.91
CA GLN A 94 11.62 6.55 0.99
C GLN A 94 12.89 5.68 0.84
N TRP A 95 12.83 4.42 1.28
CA TRP A 95 13.88 3.43 1.11
C TRP A 95 14.17 3.09 -0.37
N VAL A 96 13.24 3.37 -1.30
CA VAL A 96 13.44 3.17 -2.75
C VAL A 96 14.57 4.04 -3.28
N THR A 97 14.79 5.23 -2.74
CA THR A 97 15.93 6.09 -3.09
C THR A 97 17.25 5.34 -2.90
N THR A 98 17.40 4.61 -1.79
CA THR A 98 18.59 3.79 -1.53
C THR A 98 18.78 2.68 -2.58
N LEU A 99 17.69 2.07 -3.04
CA LEU A 99 17.74 1.05 -4.11
C LEU A 99 18.15 1.65 -5.44
N LEU A 100 17.56 2.79 -5.83
CA LEU A 100 17.86 3.48 -7.08
C LEU A 100 19.31 3.98 -7.10
N ASP A 101 19.79 4.59 -6.02
CA ASP A 101 21.18 5.03 -5.87
C ASP A 101 22.18 3.87 -6.00
N ALA A 102 21.82 2.70 -5.48
CA ALA A 102 22.64 1.49 -5.57
C ALA A 102 22.51 0.76 -6.93
N SER A 103 21.58 1.17 -7.78
CA SER A 103 21.21 0.48 -9.03
C SER A 103 21.32 1.41 -10.25
N PRO A 104 22.52 1.68 -10.77
CA PRO A 104 22.71 2.60 -11.89
C PRO A 104 21.87 2.22 -13.11
N GLY A 105 21.13 3.20 -13.67
CA GLY A 105 20.22 3.02 -14.80
C GLY A 105 18.88 2.39 -14.45
N ALA A 106 18.60 2.07 -13.18
CA ALA A 106 17.28 1.59 -12.78
C ALA A 106 16.21 2.68 -12.88
N GLU A 107 16.57 3.94 -12.65
CA GLU A 107 15.64 5.07 -12.74
C GLU A 107 14.98 5.19 -14.12
N GLU A 108 15.71 4.92 -15.22
CA GLU A 108 15.19 4.99 -16.60
C GLU A 108 14.12 3.94 -16.92
N ARG A 109 14.07 2.85 -16.14
CA ARG A 109 13.09 1.75 -16.26
C ARG A 109 12.20 1.64 -15.02
N SER A 110 12.16 2.70 -14.23
CA SER A 110 11.29 2.79 -13.05
C SER A 110 10.03 3.58 -13.37
N VAL A 111 8.94 3.20 -12.73
CA VAL A 111 7.69 3.94 -12.75
C VAL A 111 7.19 4.19 -11.34
N ARG A 112 6.84 5.43 -11.07
CA ARG A 112 6.27 5.88 -9.81
C ARG A 112 4.76 5.96 -9.95
N MET A 113 3.99 5.17 -9.19
CA MET A 113 2.54 5.07 -9.39
C MET A 113 1.78 6.36 -9.14
N VAL A 114 2.21 7.16 -8.16
CA VAL A 114 1.56 8.47 -7.88
C VAL A 114 1.67 9.45 -9.06
N ASP A 115 2.63 9.26 -9.98
CA ASP A 115 2.78 10.11 -11.15
C ASP A 115 1.85 9.69 -12.32
N LEU A 116 1.18 8.55 -12.20
CA LEU A 116 0.25 8.05 -13.21
C LEU A 116 -1.18 8.59 -13.04
N VAL A 117 -1.50 9.18 -11.90
CA VAL A 117 -2.82 9.65 -11.53
C VAL A 117 -2.78 11.09 -11.00
N ASP A 118 -3.93 11.70 -10.81
CA ASP A 118 -4.03 13.00 -10.15
C ASP A 118 -3.83 12.81 -8.64
N ALA A 119 -2.55 12.82 -8.22
CA ALA A 119 -2.19 12.61 -6.83
C ALA A 119 -2.63 13.79 -5.95
N VAL A 120 -3.19 13.49 -4.77
CA VAL A 120 -3.58 14.48 -3.76
C VAL A 120 -2.53 14.52 -2.64
N THR A 121 -2.31 15.70 -2.09
CA THR A 121 -1.44 15.86 -0.92
C THR A 121 -2.08 15.22 0.31
N GLU A 122 -1.24 14.69 1.20
CA GLU A 122 -1.72 14.20 2.48
C GLU A 122 -2.31 15.37 3.29
N ASP A 123 -3.55 15.23 3.73
CA ASP A 123 -4.25 16.27 4.49
C ASP A 123 -3.97 16.14 5.98
N HIS A 124 -4.00 17.31 6.66
CA HIS A 124 -4.18 17.32 8.10
C HIS A 124 -5.55 16.78 8.46
N ILE A 125 -5.59 15.59 9.08
CA ILE A 125 -6.83 14.98 9.54
C ILE A 125 -7.35 15.75 10.74
N ASP A 126 -8.62 16.20 10.70
CA ASP A 126 -9.28 16.87 11.80
C ASP A 126 -9.20 16.04 13.08
N GLY A 127 -8.60 16.60 14.14
CA GLY A 127 -8.40 15.93 15.42
C GLY A 127 -7.07 15.22 15.60
N ALA A 128 -6.31 14.95 14.54
CA ALA A 128 -4.91 14.52 14.66
C ALA A 128 -4.01 15.74 14.80
N THR A 129 -3.46 15.98 15.98
CA THR A 129 -2.52 17.08 16.21
C THR A 129 -1.12 16.63 15.85
N HIS A 130 -0.60 17.06 14.70
CA HIS A 130 0.85 17.03 14.45
C HIS A 130 1.53 18.01 15.38
N ARG A 131 2.28 17.50 16.33
CA ARG A 131 3.20 18.29 17.14
C ARG A 131 4.54 18.36 16.42
N HIS A 132 4.68 19.34 15.52
CA HIS A 132 6.00 19.81 15.18
C HIS A 132 6.49 20.60 16.40
N ASP A 133 7.18 19.95 17.34
CA ASP A 133 7.94 20.62 18.39
C ASP A 133 9.15 21.31 17.73
N HIS A 134 8.91 22.46 17.14
CA HIS A 134 9.96 23.44 16.92
C HIS A 134 10.09 24.20 18.25
N ASP A 135 10.96 23.72 19.15
CA ASP A 135 11.51 24.52 20.22
C ASP A 135 12.30 25.67 19.58
N HIS A 136 11.62 26.77 19.27
CA HIS A 136 12.26 28.03 19.04
C HIS A 136 12.57 28.63 20.40
N GLU A 137 13.78 28.41 20.90
CA GLU A 137 14.40 29.37 21.82
C GLU A 137 14.63 30.66 21.04
N ASP A 138 14.07 31.76 21.55
CA ASP A 138 14.24 33.11 21.04
C ASP A 138 15.72 33.50 21.07
N ASP A 139 16.41 33.39 19.96
CA ASP A 139 17.65 34.09 19.69
C ASP A 139 17.44 34.98 18.46
N GLU A 140 17.32 36.30 18.72
CA GLU A 140 17.30 37.36 17.72
C GLU A 140 18.66 37.44 17.00
N ASP A 141 18.78 36.76 15.85
CA ASP A 141 19.82 37.05 14.88
C ASP A 141 19.20 37.10 13.47
N GLU A 142 19.17 38.36 12.94
CA GLU A 142 18.77 38.64 11.55
C GLU A 142 19.72 37.93 10.57
N HIS A 143 19.28 36.82 9.95
CA HIS A 143 19.85 36.31 8.73
C HIS A 143 18.78 36.21 7.65
N ASP A 144 18.92 37.14 6.70
CA ASP A 144 18.30 37.19 5.40
C ASP A 144 18.59 35.89 4.63
N HIS A 145 17.62 34.98 4.53
CA HIS A 145 17.62 33.82 3.63
C HIS A 145 16.33 33.81 2.84
N ASP A 146 16.31 34.59 1.76
CA ASP A 146 15.43 34.38 0.62
C ASP A 146 15.87 33.11 -0.14
N ALA A 147 15.44 31.93 0.32
CA ALA A 147 15.23 30.76 -0.49
C ALA A 147 13.84 30.24 -0.12
N PRO A 148 12.91 30.09 -1.07
CA PRO A 148 11.69 29.37 -0.75
C PRO A 148 12.10 27.95 -0.39
N ASP A 149 11.83 27.56 0.87
CA ASP A 149 11.78 26.16 1.28
C ASP A 149 10.93 25.47 0.22
N SER A 150 11.53 24.53 -0.50
CA SER A 150 10.75 23.64 -1.33
C SER A 150 9.94 22.80 -0.35
N ASP A 151 8.72 23.26 -0.03
CA ASP A 151 7.69 22.44 0.57
C ASP A 151 7.68 21.12 -0.24
N HIS A 152 8.26 20.07 0.32
CA HIS A 152 8.07 18.74 -0.18
C HIS A 152 6.60 18.41 0.09
N LEU A 153 5.75 18.69 -0.91
CA LEU A 153 4.36 18.27 -0.87
C LEU A 153 4.36 16.74 -0.72
N GLU A 154 4.00 16.27 0.47
CA GLU A 154 3.80 14.86 0.73
C GLU A 154 2.47 14.45 0.10
N TYR A 155 2.53 13.55 -0.88
CA TYR A 155 1.35 12.99 -1.52
C TYR A 155 0.87 11.77 -0.73
N ASP A 156 -0.45 11.64 -0.59
CA ASP A 156 -1.02 10.38 -0.14
C ASP A 156 -0.70 9.29 -1.18
N GLU A 157 -0.06 8.23 -0.73
CA GLU A 157 0.48 7.18 -1.59
C GLU A 157 -0.54 6.10 -1.97
N HIS A 158 -1.70 6.06 -1.28
CA HIS A 158 -2.67 4.98 -1.40
C HIS A 158 -3.60 5.15 -2.62
N VAL A 159 -3.02 5.53 -3.76
CA VAL A 159 -3.70 5.86 -5.03
C VAL A 159 -4.63 4.76 -5.54
N TRP A 160 -4.31 3.50 -5.26
CA TRP A 160 -5.07 2.32 -5.67
C TRP A 160 -6.37 2.11 -4.90
N THR A 161 -6.60 2.84 -3.81
CA THR A 161 -7.85 2.69 -3.03
C THR A 161 -9.07 3.23 -3.76
N ASP A 162 -8.87 4.07 -4.79
CA ASP A 162 -9.86 4.39 -5.80
C ASP A 162 -9.78 3.39 -6.97
N PRO A 163 -10.83 2.61 -7.26
CA PRO A 163 -10.86 1.71 -8.42
C PRO A 163 -10.63 2.42 -9.77
N HIS A 164 -11.02 3.69 -9.89
CA HIS A 164 -10.74 4.46 -11.10
C HIS A 164 -9.25 4.69 -11.31
N ASN A 165 -8.53 5.06 -10.26
CA ASN A 165 -7.07 5.15 -10.29
C ASN A 165 -6.42 3.79 -10.57
N ALA A 166 -6.96 2.71 -9.98
CA ALA A 166 -6.47 1.35 -10.27
C ALA A 166 -6.62 0.99 -11.76
N MET A 167 -7.71 1.41 -12.42
CA MET A 167 -7.87 1.25 -13.88
C MET A 167 -6.82 2.03 -14.65
N ILE A 168 -6.61 3.31 -14.35
CA ILE A 168 -5.59 4.16 -15.01
C ILE A 168 -4.18 3.55 -14.86
N ILE A 169 -3.83 3.13 -13.66
CA ILE A 169 -2.53 2.51 -13.37
C ILE A 169 -2.38 1.21 -14.17
N THR A 170 -3.40 0.35 -14.20
CA THR A 170 -3.37 -0.92 -14.93
C THR A 170 -3.20 -0.71 -16.44
N GLU A 171 -3.90 0.25 -17.03
CA GLU A 171 -3.73 0.61 -18.45
C GLU A 171 -2.31 1.12 -18.76
N ALA A 172 -1.78 2.00 -17.90
CA ALA A 172 -0.42 2.52 -18.06
C ALA A 172 0.63 1.41 -17.99
N LEU A 173 0.51 0.51 -17.00
CA LEU A 173 1.40 -0.64 -16.85
C LEU A 173 1.30 -1.60 -18.03
N CYS A 174 0.10 -1.88 -18.55
CA CYS A 174 -0.08 -2.67 -19.76
C CYS A 174 0.67 -2.08 -20.97
N GLY A 175 0.58 -0.75 -21.15
CA GLY A 175 1.32 -0.08 -22.21
C GLY A 175 2.83 -0.26 -22.11
N MET A 176 3.39 -0.16 -20.90
CA MET A 176 4.82 -0.37 -20.64
C MET A 176 5.23 -1.82 -20.89
N ILE A 177 4.46 -2.79 -20.38
CA ILE A 177 4.73 -4.24 -20.54
C ILE A 177 4.62 -4.64 -22.01
N CYS A 178 3.63 -4.14 -22.76
CA CYS A 178 3.54 -4.35 -24.21
C CYS A 178 4.77 -3.83 -24.97
N SER A 179 5.43 -2.79 -24.47
CA SER A 179 6.64 -2.25 -25.09
C SER A 179 7.89 -3.08 -24.80
N LEU A 180 7.88 -3.84 -23.68
CA LEU A 180 8.94 -4.79 -23.34
C LEU A 180 8.80 -6.12 -24.10
N ASP A 181 7.57 -6.53 -24.43
CA ASP A 181 7.26 -7.77 -25.14
C ASP A 181 6.16 -7.54 -26.19
N GLU A 182 6.57 -7.13 -27.37
CA GLU A 182 5.67 -6.87 -28.50
C GLU A 182 4.98 -8.16 -28.99
N ASP A 183 5.61 -9.32 -28.83
CA ASP A 183 5.09 -10.60 -29.31
C ASP A 183 3.86 -11.04 -28.49
N SER A 184 3.82 -10.79 -27.21
CA SER A 184 2.72 -11.10 -26.30
C SER A 184 1.74 -9.93 -26.10
N ALA A 185 1.96 -8.78 -26.71
CA ALA A 185 1.18 -7.54 -26.49
C ALA A 185 -0.34 -7.70 -26.68
N MET A 186 -0.78 -8.63 -27.54
CA MET A 186 -2.22 -8.91 -27.72
C MET A 186 -2.80 -9.61 -26.48
N LEU A 187 -2.09 -10.59 -25.94
CA LEU A 187 -2.48 -11.28 -24.69
C LEU A 187 -2.60 -10.29 -23.54
N TYR A 188 -1.61 -9.41 -23.37
CA TYR A 188 -1.61 -8.42 -22.28
C TYR A 188 -2.78 -7.44 -22.38
N ARG A 189 -3.13 -6.98 -23.59
CA ARG A 189 -4.30 -6.11 -23.80
C ARG A 189 -5.62 -6.84 -23.53
N ASP A 190 -5.78 -8.08 -24.01
CA ASP A 190 -6.99 -8.86 -23.79
C ASP A 190 -7.21 -9.13 -22.29
N ASN A 191 -6.14 -9.46 -21.54
CA ASN A 191 -6.16 -9.62 -20.10
C ASN A 191 -6.52 -8.31 -19.39
N THR A 192 -5.88 -7.21 -19.79
CA THR A 192 -6.15 -5.88 -19.25
C THR A 192 -7.60 -5.48 -19.43
N ASP A 193 -8.14 -5.61 -20.65
CA ASP A 193 -9.54 -5.27 -20.95
C ASP A 193 -10.50 -6.07 -20.05
N ALA A 194 -10.24 -7.37 -19.86
CA ALA A 194 -11.04 -8.20 -18.97
C ALA A 194 -10.91 -7.82 -17.49
N TYR A 195 -9.73 -7.34 -17.06
CA TYR A 195 -9.52 -6.88 -15.69
C TYR A 195 -10.17 -5.51 -15.44
N LEU A 196 -10.09 -4.59 -16.39
CA LEU A 196 -10.78 -3.30 -16.34
C LEU A 196 -12.29 -3.44 -16.21
N GLU A 197 -12.91 -4.43 -16.89
CA GLU A 197 -14.33 -4.73 -16.70
C GLU A 197 -14.66 -5.13 -15.24
N LYS A 198 -13.78 -5.89 -14.58
CA LYS A 198 -13.94 -6.28 -13.17
C LYS A 198 -13.76 -5.06 -12.23
N LEU A 199 -12.79 -4.20 -12.50
CA LEU A 199 -12.57 -2.97 -11.73
C LEU A 199 -13.76 -1.99 -11.87
N SER A 200 -14.29 -1.84 -13.08
CA SER A 200 -15.50 -1.04 -13.32
C SER A 200 -16.72 -1.58 -12.56
N ALA A 201 -16.89 -2.90 -12.49
CA ALA A 201 -17.98 -3.50 -11.71
C ALA A 201 -17.81 -3.28 -10.19
N LEU A 202 -16.59 -3.23 -9.69
CA LEU A 202 -16.27 -2.85 -8.31
C LEU A 202 -16.63 -1.38 -8.07
N ASP A 203 -16.25 -0.48 -8.97
CA ASP A 203 -16.56 0.95 -8.92
C ASP A 203 -18.07 1.18 -8.87
N ASP A 204 -18.84 0.56 -9.77
CA ASP A 204 -20.31 0.59 -9.77
C ASP A 204 -20.90 0.10 -8.43
N THR A 205 -20.30 -0.92 -7.84
CA THR A 205 -20.72 -1.46 -6.53
C THR A 205 -20.52 -0.41 -5.43
N LEU A 206 -19.37 0.24 -5.37
CA LEU A 206 -19.05 1.26 -4.37
C LEU A 206 -19.92 2.52 -4.56
N HIS A 207 -20.17 2.96 -5.79
CA HIS A 207 -21.12 4.02 -6.09
C HIS A 207 -22.52 3.69 -5.58
N SER A 208 -23.02 2.51 -5.89
CA SER A 208 -24.34 2.06 -5.44
C SER A 208 -24.48 2.01 -3.91
N LEU A 209 -23.43 1.58 -3.20
CA LEU A 209 -23.39 1.57 -1.74
C LEU A 209 -23.44 2.98 -1.17
N THR A 210 -22.67 3.90 -1.72
CA THR A 210 -22.62 5.28 -1.22
C THR A 210 -23.86 6.10 -1.55
N GLU A 211 -24.53 5.83 -2.66
CA GLU A 211 -25.84 6.42 -2.96
C GLU A 211 -26.91 6.02 -1.93
N GLN A 212 -26.86 4.80 -1.40
CA GLN A 212 -27.78 4.25 -0.42
C GLN A 212 -27.39 4.51 1.04
N ALA A 213 -26.25 5.18 1.27
CA ALA A 213 -25.67 5.39 2.58
C ALA A 213 -26.56 6.23 3.51
N SER A 214 -26.81 5.70 4.71
CA SER A 214 -27.44 6.44 5.83
C SER A 214 -26.43 7.31 6.56
N TYR A 215 -25.16 6.89 6.60
CA TYR A 215 -24.03 7.60 7.19
C TYR A 215 -23.01 7.91 6.09
N ARG A 216 -22.35 9.06 6.19
CA ARG A 216 -21.36 9.48 5.19
C ARG A 216 -19.99 9.78 5.77
N THR A 217 -19.79 9.52 7.06
CA THR A 217 -18.53 9.72 7.75
C THR A 217 -17.97 8.36 8.19
N LEU A 218 -16.73 8.07 7.80
CA LEU A 218 -15.95 6.92 8.26
C LEU A 218 -15.08 7.36 9.44
N VAL A 219 -14.98 6.52 10.48
CA VAL A 219 -14.10 6.77 11.62
C VAL A 219 -13.10 5.64 11.77
N PHE A 220 -11.82 5.97 11.64
CA PHE A 220 -10.71 5.04 11.80
C PHE A 220 -10.09 5.19 13.20
N GLY A 221 -10.18 4.14 14.00
CA GLY A 221 -9.37 4.00 15.22
C GLY A 221 -7.97 3.48 14.89
N ASP A 222 -7.38 4.03 13.84
CA ASP A 222 -6.13 3.59 13.22
C ASP A 222 -5.57 4.69 12.31
N ARG A 223 -4.57 4.36 11.44
CA ARG A 223 -4.13 5.16 10.30
C ARG A 223 -5.24 5.24 9.24
N PHE A 224 -5.16 6.27 8.40
CA PHE A 224 -6.17 6.51 7.36
C PHE A 224 -5.60 6.38 5.94
N PRO A 225 -5.59 5.21 5.34
CA PRO A 225 -5.08 4.99 3.98
C PRO A 225 -6.16 5.07 2.89
N MET A 226 -7.34 5.66 3.18
CA MET A 226 -8.52 5.59 2.30
C MET A 226 -8.90 6.93 1.68
N ARG A 227 -7.93 7.84 1.51
CA ARG A 227 -8.18 9.20 1.02
C ARG A 227 -8.85 9.19 -0.35
N TYR A 228 -8.26 8.51 -1.32
CA TYR A 228 -8.78 8.47 -2.69
C TYR A 228 -10.15 7.80 -2.76
N LEU A 229 -10.38 6.72 -2.00
CA LEU A 229 -11.70 6.11 -1.91
C LEU A 229 -12.74 7.10 -1.33
N CYS A 230 -12.41 7.80 -0.26
CA CYS A 230 -13.34 8.76 0.33
C CYS A 230 -13.65 9.91 -0.62
N ASP A 231 -12.66 10.45 -1.31
CA ASP A 231 -12.83 11.54 -2.28
C ASP A 231 -13.67 11.09 -3.48
N ALA A 232 -13.38 9.90 -4.04
CA ALA A 232 -14.12 9.35 -5.19
C ALA A 232 -15.61 9.17 -4.91
N TYR A 233 -15.96 8.74 -3.70
CA TYR A 233 -17.36 8.43 -3.36
C TYR A 233 -18.03 9.47 -2.44
N GLY A 234 -17.42 10.63 -2.22
CA GLY A 234 -17.94 11.73 -1.43
C GLY A 234 -18.20 11.37 0.03
N LEU A 235 -17.30 10.60 0.64
CA LEU A 235 -17.33 10.21 2.04
C LEU A 235 -16.46 11.14 2.89
N GLY A 236 -16.97 11.57 4.03
CA GLY A 236 -16.18 12.22 5.07
C GLY A 236 -15.40 11.18 5.90
N TYR A 237 -14.35 11.62 6.55
CA TYR A 237 -13.54 10.74 7.40
C TYR A 237 -12.99 11.44 8.64
N ARG A 238 -12.69 10.63 9.65
CA ARG A 238 -11.97 11.00 10.88
C ARG A 238 -11.04 9.85 11.21
N ALA A 239 -9.83 10.12 11.69
CA ALA A 239 -8.90 9.06 12.03
C ALA A 239 -8.02 9.42 13.23
N ALA A 240 -7.43 8.39 13.83
CA ALA A 240 -6.48 8.56 14.92
C ALA A 240 -5.14 9.12 14.42
N PHE A 241 -4.75 8.76 13.17
CA PHE A 241 -3.50 9.17 12.53
C PHE A 241 -3.69 9.38 11.02
N PRO A 242 -2.83 10.20 10.37
CA PRO A 242 -2.67 10.22 8.93
C PRO A 242 -2.30 8.84 8.35
N GLY A 243 -2.42 8.68 7.03
CA GLY A 243 -2.18 7.42 6.34
C GLY A 243 -0.78 6.87 6.52
N CYS A 244 0.23 7.75 6.44
CA CYS A 244 1.65 7.42 6.49
C CYS A 244 2.30 7.64 7.87
N ALA A 245 1.50 7.90 8.93
CA ALA A 245 2.04 8.20 10.25
C ALA A 245 2.82 7.02 10.86
N ALA A 246 4.03 7.32 11.34
CA ALA A 246 4.84 6.39 12.13
C ALA A 246 4.37 6.27 13.59
N GLU A 247 3.51 7.19 14.04
CA GLU A 247 3.02 7.27 15.42
C GLU A 247 2.09 6.11 15.75
N SER A 248 2.17 5.65 16.99
CA SER A 248 1.40 4.49 17.46
C SER A 248 0.37 4.84 18.55
N GLU A 249 0.39 6.05 19.10
CA GLU A 249 -0.51 6.50 20.18
C GLU A 249 -1.04 7.92 19.89
N PRO A 250 -2.35 8.08 19.69
CA PRO A 250 -2.95 9.39 19.46
C PRO A 250 -2.95 10.24 20.74
N SER A 251 -3.03 11.56 20.58
CA SER A 251 -3.17 12.46 21.71
C SER A 251 -4.49 12.21 22.48
N ALA A 252 -4.52 12.57 23.77
CA ALA A 252 -5.76 12.51 24.52
C ALA A 252 -6.86 13.42 23.92
N ALA A 253 -6.48 14.52 23.30
CA ALA A 253 -7.42 15.41 22.60
C ALA A 253 -8.03 14.73 21.36
N THR A 254 -7.22 14.04 20.55
CA THR A 254 -7.69 13.24 19.41
C THR A 254 -8.66 12.16 19.85
N MET A 255 -8.35 11.43 20.92
CA MET A 255 -9.24 10.40 21.46
C MET A 255 -10.60 10.96 21.91
N ILE A 256 -10.60 12.08 22.63
CA ILE A 256 -11.84 12.74 23.06
C ILE A 256 -12.63 13.19 21.84
N TYR A 257 -11.99 13.84 20.88
CA TYR A 257 -12.61 14.28 19.65
C TYR A 257 -13.30 13.15 18.88
N LEU A 258 -12.60 12.02 18.68
CA LEU A 258 -13.16 10.86 17.96
C LEU A 258 -14.36 10.27 18.71
N ILE A 259 -14.28 10.10 20.04
CA ILE A 259 -15.39 9.59 20.85
C ILE A 259 -16.61 10.52 20.77
N GLU A 260 -16.41 11.84 20.86
CA GLU A 260 -17.47 12.82 20.74
C GLU A 260 -18.13 12.77 19.36
N LYS A 261 -17.35 12.72 18.27
CA LYS A 261 -17.86 12.63 16.91
C LYS A 261 -18.66 11.36 16.65
N VAL A 262 -18.17 10.22 17.11
CA VAL A 262 -18.93 8.94 17.01
C VAL A 262 -20.27 9.03 17.72
N ARG A 263 -20.33 9.66 18.90
CA ARG A 263 -21.59 9.85 19.65
C ARG A 263 -22.53 10.86 18.98
N GLU A 264 -22.01 12.00 18.56
CA GLU A 264 -22.79 13.08 17.93
C GLU A 264 -23.42 12.63 16.61
N GLU A 265 -22.64 11.99 15.75
CA GLU A 265 -23.05 11.55 14.43
C GLU A 265 -23.67 10.15 14.44
N GLN A 266 -23.71 9.49 15.59
CA GLN A 266 -24.24 8.13 15.77
C GLN A 266 -23.57 7.10 14.85
N ILE A 267 -22.26 7.23 14.63
CA ILE A 267 -21.48 6.36 13.75
C ILE A 267 -21.55 4.91 14.23
N PRO A 268 -22.00 3.96 13.39
CA PRO A 268 -22.25 2.58 13.82
C PRO A 268 -20.99 1.74 13.98
N ALA A 269 -19.90 2.13 13.32
CA ALA A 269 -18.68 1.34 13.27
C ALA A 269 -17.40 2.19 13.35
N ILE A 270 -16.39 1.64 14.04
CA ILE A 270 -15.00 2.11 14.04
C ILE A 270 -14.19 1.19 13.15
N LEU A 271 -13.47 1.77 12.20
CA LEU A 271 -12.67 1.04 11.24
C LEU A 271 -11.22 0.89 11.74
N THR A 272 -10.61 -0.22 11.41
CA THR A 272 -9.18 -0.51 11.58
C THR A 272 -8.64 -1.02 10.25
N ILE A 273 -7.33 -0.91 10.04
CA ILE A 273 -6.67 -1.51 8.88
C ILE A 273 -6.18 -2.93 9.19
N GLU A 274 -5.66 -3.62 8.19
CA GLU A 274 -4.99 -4.90 8.35
C GLU A 274 -3.77 -4.78 9.29
N MET A 275 -3.39 -5.85 9.93
CA MET A 275 -2.28 -5.94 10.90
C MET A 275 -2.40 -5.00 12.11
N SER A 276 -3.52 -4.29 12.27
CA SER A 276 -3.80 -3.42 13.42
C SER A 276 -3.86 -4.19 14.75
N ASN A 277 -3.33 -3.58 15.80
CA ASN A 277 -3.50 -4.09 17.17
C ASN A 277 -4.88 -3.77 17.78
N ARG A 278 -5.70 -2.94 17.12
CA ARG A 278 -7.07 -2.53 17.46
C ARG A 278 -7.26 -1.83 18.81
N LYS A 279 -6.19 -1.47 19.52
CA LYS A 279 -6.30 -0.90 20.87
C LYS A 279 -7.06 0.43 20.89
N ILE A 280 -6.80 1.29 19.91
CA ILE A 280 -7.44 2.61 19.81
C ILE A 280 -8.91 2.42 19.43
N ALA A 281 -9.20 1.62 18.42
CA ALA A 281 -10.56 1.30 18.03
C ALA A 281 -11.36 0.68 19.18
N GLN A 282 -10.75 -0.20 19.96
CA GLN A 282 -11.37 -0.79 21.15
C GLN A 282 -11.71 0.26 22.21
N ALA A 283 -10.78 1.18 22.50
CA ALA A 283 -11.02 2.26 23.47
C ALA A 283 -12.19 3.17 23.03
N ILE A 284 -12.30 3.50 21.73
CA ILE A 284 -13.41 4.29 21.21
C ILE A 284 -14.72 3.47 21.27
N ALA A 285 -14.68 2.20 20.89
CA ALA A 285 -15.84 1.32 20.90
C ALA A 285 -16.40 1.08 22.33
N ASP A 286 -15.54 0.92 23.32
CA ASP A 286 -15.93 0.75 24.73
C ASP A 286 -16.70 1.98 25.25
N GLU A 287 -16.36 3.17 24.77
CA GLU A 287 -17.01 4.43 25.16
C GLU A 287 -18.27 4.76 24.37
N THR A 288 -18.42 4.22 23.16
CA THR A 288 -19.49 4.63 22.23
C THR A 288 -20.51 3.53 21.94
N GLY A 289 -20.12 2.27 22.11
CA GLY A 289 -20.91 1.11 21.71
C GLY A 289 -20.86 0.80 20.23
N ALA A 290 -20.03 1.51 19.42
CA ALA A 290 -19.86 1.24 18.02
C ALA A 290 -19.13 -0.12 17.81
N GLN A 291 -19.47 -0.82 16.72
CA GLN A 291 -18.77 -2.08 16.39
C GLN A 291 -17.39 -1.80 15.76
N ILE A 292 -16.47 -2.74 15.90
CA ILE A 292 -15.15 -2.64 15.23
C ILE A 292 -15.16 -3.50 13.97
N LEU A 293 -14.82 -2.89 12.83
CA LEU A 293 -14.71 -3.56 11.53
C LEU A 293 -13.33 -3.37 10.95
N GLY A 294 -12.79 -4.40 10.28
CA GLY A 294 -11.53 -4.30 9.54
C GLY A 294 -11.80 -3.87 8.11
N MET A 295 -11.06 -2.88 7.62
CA MET A 295 -11.01 -2.45 6.24
C MET A 295 -9.58 -2.57 5.74
N HIS A 296 -9.37 -3.12 4.55
CA HIS A 296 -8.03 -3.45 4.06
C HIS A 296 -7.45 -2.32 3.21
N SER A 297 -6.26 -1.82 3.53
CA SER A 297 -5.58 -0.78 2.73
C SER A 297 -5.11 -1.28 1.37
N CYS A 298 -5.03 -2.58 1.19
CA CYS A 298 -4.40 -3.26 0.05
C CYS A 298 -2.90 -2.98 -0.11
N HIS A 299 -2.26 -2.26 0.80
CA HIS A 299 -0.83 -1.96 0.72
C HIS A 299 0.02 -3.23 0.67
N ASN A 300 -0.27 -4.20 1.55
CA ASN A 300 0.34 -5.52 1.52
C ASN A 300 -0.63 -6.57 2.05
N ARG A 301 -0.50 -7.81 1.59
CA ARG A 301 -1.29 -8.93 2.11
C ARG A 301 -0.72 -9.45 3.42
N THR A 302 -1.56 -9.94 4.30
CA THR A 302 -1.13 -10.80 5.41
C THR A 302 -0.61 -12.14 4.87
N THR A 303 0.11 -12.89 5.71
CA THR A 303 0.61 -14.23 5.32
C THR A 303 -0.52 -15.21 4.99
N ASP A 304 -1.67 -15.10 5.67
CA ASP A 304 -2.83 -15.97 5.46
C ASP A 304 -3.55 -15.63 4.14
N GLU A 305 -3.68 -14.34 3.81
CA GLU A 305 -4.24 -13.87 2.55
C GLU A 305 -3.37 -14.30 1.37
N ALA A 306 -2.06 -14.17 1.49
CA ALA A 306 -1.12 -14.64 0.48
C ALA A 306 -1.15 -16.17 0.33
N ALA A 307 -1.32 -16.91 1.42
CA ALA A 307 -1.44 -18.39 1.37
C ALA A 307 -2.71 -18.87 0.65
N THR A 308 -3.76 -18.03 0.60
CA THR A 308 -5.02 -18.28 -0.13
C THR A 308 -5.07 -17.56 -1.48
N ASP A 309 -3.98 -16.94 -1.89
CA ASP A 309 -3.82 -16.17 -3.13
C ASP A 309 -4.92 -15.10 -3.35
N LYS A 310 -5.33 -14.42 -2.26
CA LYS A 310 -6.28 -13.31 -2.37
C LYS A 310 -5.74 -12.24 -3.31
N THR A 311 -6.60 -11.78 -4.22
CA THR A 311 -6.32 -10.71 -5.17
C THR A 311 -6.68 -9.34 -4.61
N TYR A 312 -6.22 -8.27 -5.26
CA TYR A 312 -6.66 -6.91 -4.96
C TYR A 312 -8.19 -6.78 -5.04
N LEU A 313 -8.82 -7.36 -6.06
CA LEU A 313 -10.28 -7.35 -6.20
C LEU A 313 -10.98 -8.04 -5.03
N ASP A 314 -10.48 -9.18 -4.56
CA ASP A 314 -11.07 -9.87 -3.41
C ASP A 314 -11.06 -8.97 -2.17
N LEU A 315 -9.93 -8.33 -1.88
CA LEU A 315 -9.78 -7.41 -0.75
C LEU A 315 -10.70 -6.18 -0.88
N MET A 316 -10.82 -5.60 -2.07
CA MET A 316 -11.68 -4.45 -2.29
C MET A 316 -13.18 -4.81 -2.23
N TYR A 317 -13.59 -6.00 -2.65
CA TYR A 317 -14.96 -6.48 -2.42
C TYR A 317 -15.24 -6.76 -0.94
N GLU A 318 -14.26 -7.24 -0.18
CA GLU A 318 -14.36 -7.32 1.29
C GLU A 318 -14.51 -5.94 1.91
N ASN A 319 -13.78 -4.93 1.43
CA ASN A 319 -13.97 -3.53 1.81
C ASN A 319 -15.38 -3.02 1.49
N ALA A 320 -15.92 -3.34 0.31
CA ALA A 320 -17.30 -2.99 -0.04
C ALA A 320 -18.33 -3.59 0.93
N ALA A 321 -18.12 -4.83 1.37
CA ALA A 321 -18.96 -5.47 2.38
C ALA A 321 -18.86 -4.79 3.76
N VAL A 322 -17.68 -4.34 4.16
CA VAL A 322 -17.44 -3.56 5.38
C VAL A 322 -18.12 -2.19 5.27
N LEU A 323 -17.95 -1.49 4.14
CA LEU A 323 -18.58 -0.19 3.88
C LEU A 323 -20.09 -0.28 3.92
N LYS A 324 -20.70 -1.34 3.39
CA LYS A 324 -22.16 -1.58 3.50
C LYS A 324 -22.64 -1.46 4.94
N ILE A 325 -21.90 -2.05 5.88
CA ILE A 325 -22.25 -2.02 7.32
C ILE A 325 -21.93 -0.64 7.91
N ALA A 326 -20.74 -0.10 7.66
CA ALA A 326 -20.29 1.17 8.23
C ALA A 326 -21.16 2.36 7.77
N LEU A 327 -21.65 2.32 6.53
CA LEU A 327 -22.52 3.34 5.96
C LEU A 327 -24.01 3.11 6.27
N GLY A 328 -24.38 2.03 7.00
CA GLY A 328 -25.76 1.73 7.39
C GLY A 328 -26.67 1.44 6.20
N VAL A 329 -26.15 0.81 5.16
CA VAL A 329 -26.94 0.37 4.00
C VAL A 329 -27.73 -0.87 4.37
N THR A 330 -29.04 -0.76 4.40
CA THR A 330 -29.98 -1.88 4.66
C THR A 330 -30.37 -2.56 3.36
N GLU A 331 -30.69 -3.86 3.43
CA GLU A 331 -31.20 -4.63 2.29
C GLU A 331 -32.57 -4.12 1.82
#